data_8cb198187a68a88a44352f5a2e2ea4f2
#
_entry.id   8cb198187a68a88a44352f5a2e2ea4f2
#
_cell.length_a   1.000
_cell.length_b   1.000
_cell.length_c   1.000
_cell.angle_alpha   90.00
_cell.angle_beta   90.00
_cell.angle_gamma   90.00
#
_symmetry.space_group_name_H-M   'P 1'
#
loop_
_entity.id
_entity.type
_entity.pdbx_description
1 polymer ?
#
loop_
_entity_poly.entity_id
_entity_poly.type
_entity_poly.pdbx_seq_one_letter_code
_entity_poly.pdbx_strand_id
1 'polypeptide(L)'
;MRFQQITDPKDLPLAEDAEFLIQALTHILEQTTTPQVSTIIKQLPECLDSTQLIADALPHLNEKQTQNLILACGLFAQVLNIAEDVHHQRRRDYRAGASDVPGEGSFAACIEKLRAADFPANALQTELNKTTIAAVLTAHPTEVQRQATLGFHRRIRSLLQRRAACHDQ
;
A
#
# COMPACT_ATOMS: atom_id res chain seq x y z
N MET A 1 7.32 -3.44 -12.35
CA MET A 1 6.25 -4.30 -11.81
C MET A 1 5.05 -4.17 -12.74
N ARG A 2 4.70 -5.21 -13.50
CA ARG A 2 3.56 -5.13 -14.42
C ARG A 2 2.28 -5.36 -13.64
N PHE A 3 1.56 -4.31 -13.28
CA PHE A 3 0.19 -4.42 -12.72
C PHE A 3 -0.77 -5.11 -13.69
N GLN A 4 -0.45 -5.15 -14.99
CA GLN A 4 -1.19 -5.88 -16.03
C GLN A 4 -1.23 -7.42 -15.83
N GLN A 5 -0.46 -7.99 -14.90
CA GLN A 5 -0.50 -9.42 -14.56
C GLN A 5 -1.41 -9.72 -13.36
N ILE A 6 -2.05 -8.70 -12.78
CA ILE A 6 -3.03 -8.90 -11.72
C ILE A 6 -4.32 -9.39 -12.38
N THR A 7 -4.59 -10.68 -12.27
CA THR A 7 -5.76 -11.35 -12.85
C THR A 7 -6.87 -11.60 -11.83
N ASP A 8 -6.58 -11.49 -10.54
CA ASP A 8 -7.62 -11.64 -9.52
C ASP A 8 -8.52 -10.39 -9.53
N PRO A 9 -9.83 -10.53 -9.80
CA PRO A 9 -10.77 -9.41 -9.79
C PRO A 9 -10.76 -8.59 -8.51
N LYS A 10 -10.37 -9.20 -7.39
CA LYS A 10 -10.28 -8.52 -6.09
C LYS A 10 -9.16 -7.50 -6.02
N ASP A 11 -8.12 -7.67 -6.83
CA ASP A 11 -6.91 -6.85 -6.81
C ASP A 11 -6.85 -5.88 -8.00
N LEU A 12 -7.83 -5.93 -8.94
CA LEU A 12 -7.93 -4.96 -10.03
C LEU A 12 -7.97 -3.51 -9.55
N PRO A 13 -8.73 -3.14 -8.50
CA PRO A 13 -8.73 -1.77 -8.01
C PRO A 13 -7.37 -1.29 -7.47
N LEU A 14 -6.53 -2.21 -6.96
CA LEU A 14 -5.16 -1.88 -6.58
C LEU A 14 -4.31 -1.55 -7.81
N ALA A 15 -4.43 -2.36 -8.87
CA ALA A 15 -3.71 -2.13 -10.11
C ALA A 15 -4.06 -0.77 -10.73
N GLU A 16 -5.34 -0.43 -10.78
CA GLU A 16 -5.84 0.84 -11.32
C GLU A 16 -5.35 2.05 -10.51
N ASP A 17 -5.41 1.97 -9.18
CA ASP A 17 -4.93 3.04 -8.31
C ASP A 17 -3.41 3.22 -8.41
N ALA A 18 -2.66 2.12 -8.45
CA ALA A 18 -1.21 2.14 -8.61
C ALA A 18 -0.81 2.74 -9.97
N GLU A 19 -1.45 2.31 -11.05
CA GLU A 19 -1.20 2.84 -12.40
C GLU A 19 -1.49 4.34 -12.46
N PHE A 20 -2.63 4.78 -11.95
CA PHE A 20 -3.01 6.19 -11.89
C PHE A 20 -1.96 7.02 -11.13
N LEU A 21 -1.51 6.56 -9.95
CA LEU A 21 -0.52 7.29 -9.16
C LEU A 21 0.85 7.33 -9.84
N ILE A 22 1.27 6.23 -10.46
CA ILE A 22 2.51 6.15 -11.22
C ILE A 22 2.49 7.11 -12.40
N GLN A 23 1.40 7.15 -13.17
CA GLN A 23 1.25 8.08 -14.30
C GLN A 23 1.30 9.53 -13.84
N ALA A 24 0.57 9.87 -12.78
CA ALA A 24 0.56 11.22 -12.21
C ALA A 24 1.96 11.64 -11.71
N LEU A 25 2.65 10.74 -11.00
CA LEU A 25 4.01 10.99 -10.50
C LEU A 25 5.01 11.15 -11.65
N THR A 26 4.96 10.26 -12.64
CA THR A 26 5.83 10.32 -13.83
C THR A 26 5.66 11.65 -14.55
N HIS A 27 4.42 12.10 -14.76
CA HIS A 27 4.13 13.38 -15.40
C HIS A 27 4.75 14.57 -14.63
N ILE A 28 4.67 14.58 -13.29
CA ILE A 28 5.28 15.62 -12.46
C ILE A 28 6.81 15.57 -12.56
N LEU A 29 7.40 14.38 -12.49
CA LEU A 29 8.84 14.20 -12.53
C LEU A 29 9.43 14.57 -13.90
N GLU A 30 8.70 14.37 -14.99
CA GLU A 30 9.08 14.83 -16.33
C GLU A 30 9.27 16.35 -16.42
N GLN A 31 8.43 17.09 -15.70
CA GLN A 31 8.49 18.56 -15.68
C GLN A 31 9.57 19.11 -14.75
N THR A 32 10.02 18.32 -13.79
CA THR A 32 10.91 18.78 -12.71
C THR A 32 12.33 18.21 -12.79
N THR A 33 12.58 17.23 -13.66
CA THR A 33 13.89 16.59 -13.82
C THR A 33 14.51 16.85 -15.19
N THR A 34 15.79 16.47 -15.36
CA THR A 34 16.45 16.55 -16.66
C THR A 34 15.90 15.51 -17.63
N PRO A 35 15.95 15.74 -18.97
CA PRO A 35 15.45 14.78 -19.96
C PRO A 35 16.04 13.37 -19.81
N GLN A 36 17.32 13.30 -19.41
CA GLN A 36 18.02 12.04 -19.22
C GLN A 36 17.45 11.24 -18.07
N VAL A 37 17.22 11.88 -16.91
CA VAL A 37 16.58 11.26 -15.74
C VAL A 37 15.12 10.92 -16.03
N SER A 38 14.40 11.81 -16.73
CA SER A 38 13.02 11.60 -17.15
C SER A 38 12.86 10.33 -18.01
N THR A 39 13.80 10.08 -18.93
CA THR A 39 13.78 8.86 -19.76
C THR A 39 13.90 7.59 -18.91
N ILE A 40 14.78 7.59 -17.90
CA ILE A 40 14.95 6.45 -16.97
C ILE A 40 13.68 6.25 -16.14
N ILE A 41 13.12 7.34 -15.61
CA ILE A 41 11.91 7.33 -14.79
C ILE A 41 10.72 6.72 -15.54
N LYS A 42 10.55 7.02 -16.82
CA LYS A 42 9.48 6.42 -17.66
C LYS A 42 9.60 4.90 -17.78
N GLN A 43 10.81 4.39 -17.78
CA GLN A 43 11.06 2.95 -17.94
C GLN A 43 10.91 2.18 -16.62
N LEU A 44 11.06 2.84 -15.46
CA LEU A 44 11.02 2.17 -14.15
C LEU A 44 9.75 1.32 -13.93
N PRO A 45 8.52 1.83 -14.20
CA PRO A 45 7.30 1.05 -13.96
C PRO A 45 7.14 -0.15 -14.89
N GLU A 46 7.74 -0.09 -16.08
CA GLU A 46 7.63 -1.14 -17.11
C GLU A 46 8.75 -2.16 -17.03
N CYS A 47 9.85 -1.84 -16.34
CA CYS A 47 11.01 -2.70 -16.27
C CYS A 47 10.80 -3.86 -15.29
N LEU A 48 11.06 -5.09 -15.75
CA LEU A 48 11.02 -6.29 -14.90
C LEU A 48 12.19 -6.31 -13.89
N ASP A 49 13.34 -5.78 -14.31
CA ASP A 49 14.53 -5.62 -13.47
C ASP A 49 14.95 -4.16 -13.41
N SER A 50 14.27 -3.42 -12.53
CA SER A 50 14.60 -2.02 -12.27
C SER A 50 16.00 -1.83 -11.68
N THR A 51 16.58 -2.86 -11.05
CA THR A 51 17.91 -2.82 -10.47
C THR A 51 18.96 -2.73 -11.56
N GLN A 52 18.83 -3.53 -12.62
CA GLN A 52 19.76 -3.49 -13.75
C GLN A 52 19.65 -2.17 -14.51
N LEU A 53 18.41 -1.70 -14.77
CA LEU A 53 18.18 -0.40 -15.42
C LEU A 53 18.88 0.75 -14.68
N ILE A 54 18.77 0.76 -13.35
CA ILE A 54 19.40 1.79 -12.51
C ILE A 54 20.92 1.62 -12.52
N ALA A 55 21.44 0.40 -12.39
CA ALA A 55 22.87 0.13 -12.41
C ALA A 55 23.54 0.57 -13.72
N ASP A 56 22.90 0.34 -14.86
CA ASP A 56 23.39 0.75 -16.17
C ASP A 56 23.33 2.28 -16.36
N ALA A 57 22.37 2.93 -15.74
CA ALA A 57 22.20 4.37 -15.86
C ALA A 57 23.17 5.19 -14.98
N LEU A 58 23.48 4.70 -13.76
CA LEU A 58 24.26 5.43 -12.75
C LEU A 58 25.60 5.98 -13.26
N PRO A 59 26.44 5.21 -14.02
CA PRO A 59 27.73 5.71 -14.50
C PRO A 59 27.64 6.91 -15.44
N HIS A 60 26.46 7.15 -16.02
CA HIS A 60 26.20 8.20 -17.00
C HIS A 60 25.53 9.43 -16.42
N LEU A 61 25.23 9.43 -15.12
CA LEU A 61 24.56 10.52 -14.42
C LEU A 61 25.57 11.33 -13.59
N ASN A 62 25.36 12.65 -13.54
CA ASN A 62 26.05 13.49 -12.57
C ASN A 62 25.39 13.38 -11.19
N GLU A 63 26.04 13.95 -10.15
CA GLU A 63 25.57 13.86 -8.77
C GLU A 63 24.10 14.33 -8.61
N LYS A 64 23.73 15.48 -9.20
CA LYS A 64 22.37 16.04 -9.10
C LYS A 64 21.35 15.14 -9.80
N GLN A 65 21.70 14.57 -10.93
CA GLN A 65 20.86 13.63 -11.66
C GLN A 65 20.66 12.33 -10.87
N THR A 66 21.72 11.83 -10.27
CA THR A 66 21.68 10.65 -9.38
C THR A 66 20.76 10.90 -8.18
N GLN A 67 20.88 12.07 -7.52
CA GLN A 67 20.01 12.45 -6.41
C GLN A 67 18.53 12.51 -6.85
N ASN A 68 18.25 13.08 -8.02
CA ASN A 68 16.89 13.14 -8.56
C ASN A 68 16.33 11.74 -8.87
N LEU A 69 17.15 10.83 -9.39
CA LEU A 69 16.73 9.45 -9.66
C LEU A 69 16.43 8.70 -8.36
N ILE A 70 17.27 8.83 -7.34
CA ILE A 70 17.05 8.22 -6.02
C ILE A 70 15.76 8.75 -5.40
N LEU A 71 15.53 10.07 -5.45
CA LEU A 71 14.29 10.69 -4.98
C LEU A 71 13.07 10.14 -5.72
N ALA A 72 13.15 10.02 -7.04
CA ALA A 72 12.07 9.46 -7.85
C ALA A 72 11.74 8.03 -7.45
N CYS A 73 12.74 7.17 -7.28
CA CYS A 73 12.53 5.79 -6.81
C CYS A 73 11.85 5.73 -5.44
N GLY A 74 12.27 6.61 -4.51
CA GLY A 74 11.63 6.72 -3.20
C GLY A 74 10.17 7.17 -3.29
N LEU A 75 9.86 8.13 -4.17
CA LEU A 75 8.48 8.60 -4.39
C LEU A 75 7.61 7.51 -5.03
N PHE A 76 8.13 6.72 -5.99
CA PHE A 76 7.40 5.57 -6.54
C PHE A 76 7.04 4.57 -5.45
N ALA A 77 7.99 4.19 -4.60
CA ALA A 77 7.71 3.28 -3.49
C ALA A 77 6.63 3.84 -2.54
N GLN A 78 6.68 5.15 -2.23
CA GLN A 78 5.69 5.79 -1.36
C GLN A 78 4.28 5.81 -1.97
N VAL A 79 4.13 6.14 -3.25
CA VAL A 79 2.79 6.16 -3.87
C VAL A 79 2.20 4.76 -4.01
N LEU A 80 3.03 3.75 -4.25
CA LEU A 80 2.61 2.35 -4.27
C LEU A 80 2.13 1.89 -2.89
N ASN A 81 2.85 2.22 -1.83
CA ASN A 81 2.41 1.93 -0.46
C ASN A 81 1.07 2.62 -0.12
N ILE A 82 0.84 3.83 -0.62
CA ILE A 82 -0.45 4.51 -0.44
C ILE A 82 -1.58 3.77 -1.16
N ALA A 83 -1.37 3.31 -2.40
CA ALA A 83 -2.35 2.52 -3.14
C ALA A 83 -2.68 1.21 -2.40
N GLU A 84 -1.66 0.52 -1.90
CA GLU A 84 -1.80 -0.71 -1.13
C GLU A 84 -2.58 -0.48 0.16
N ASP A 85 -2.28 0.56 0.92
CA ASP A 85 -3.00 0.93 2.13
C ASP A 85 -4.50 1.20 1.87
N VAL A 86 -4.82 1.92 0.79
CA VAL A 86 -6.22 2.19 0.38
C VAL A 86 -6.91 0.89 0.00
N HIS A 87 -6.23 0.02 -0.74
CA HIS A 87 -6.77 -1.27 -1.13
C HIS A 87 -7.02 -2.19 0.08
N HIS A 88 -6.08 -2.25 1.03
CA HIS A 88 -6.28 -3.00 2.27
C HIS A 88 -7.47 -2.50 3.09
N GLN A 89 -7.70 -1.19 3.13
CA GLN A 89 -8.88 -0.63 3.79
C GLN A 89 -10.16 -1.04 3.05
N ARG A 90 -10.18 -0.89 1.73
CA ARG A 90 -11.32 -1.30 0.87
C ARG A 90 -11.67 -2.78 1.07
N ARG A 91 -10.66 -3.66 1.13
CA ARG A 91 -10.89 -5.09 1.39
C ARG A 91 -11.43 -5.37 2.80
N ARG A 92 -11.00 -4.61 3.80
CA ARG A 92 -11.57 -4.72 5.16
C ARG A 92 -13.02 -4.31 5.20
N ASP A 93 -13.35 -3.17 4.58
CA ASP A 93 -14.70 -2.64 4.53
C ASP A 93 -15.64 -3.59 3.77
N TYR A 94 -15.18 -4.14 2.65
CA TYR A 94 -15.92 -5.15 1.89
C TYR A 94 -16.21 -6.40 2.73
N ARG A 95 -15.22 -6.93 3.47
CA ARG A 95 -15.41 -8.09 4.34
C ARG A 95 -16.37 -7.79 5.49
N ALA A 96 -16.32 -6.59 6.03
CA ALA A 96 -17.22 -6.17 7.11
C ALA A 96 -18.67 -6.01 6.65
N GLY A 97 -18.92 -5.65 5.37
CA GLY A 97 -20.25 -5.44 4.81
C GLY A 97 -20.83 -6.63 4.05
N ALA A 98 -19.99 -7.58 3.59
CA ALA A 98 -20.41 -8.60 2.61
C ALA A 98 -20.86 -9.93 3.22
N SER A 99 -20.69 -10.17 4.52
CA SER A 99 -21.13 -11.43 5.13
C SER A 99 -21.42 -11.29 6.61
N ASP A 100 -22.53 -11.91 7.03
CA ASP A 100 -22.82 -12.20 8.45
C ASP A 100 -21.81 -13.24 9.03
N VAL A 101 -20.95 -13.80 8.18
CA VAL A 101 -19.94 -14.77 8.59
C VAL A 101 -18.63 -14.05 8.91
N PRO A 102 -18.14 -14.15 10.13
CA PRO A 102 -16.90 -13.53 10.54
C PRO A 102 -15.70 -14.02 9.71
N GLY A 103 -14.87 -13.08 9.27
CA GLY A 103 -13.67 -13.39 8.47
C GLY A 103 -12.72 -14.34 9.20
N GLU A 104 -12.12 -15.26 8.48
CA GLU A 104 -11.14 -16.22 9.04
C GLU A 104 -10.00 -15.47 9.77
N GLY A 105 -9.61 -15.97 10.95
CA GLY A 105 -8.62 -15.32 11.81
C GLY A 105 -9.16 -14.17 12.67
N SER A 106 -10.44 -13.78 12.54
CA SER A 106 -11.05 -12.80 13.43
C SER A 106 -11.42 -13.42 14.79
N PHE A 107 -11.51 -12.55 15.81
CA PHE A 107 -11.98 -12.99 17.14
C PHE A 107 -13.41 -13.57 17.07
N ALA A 108 -14.28 -12.96 16.27
CA ALA A 108 -15.64 -13.45 16.06
C ALA A 108 -15.66 -14.86 15.46
N ALA A 109 -14.85 -15.13 14.42
CA ALA A 109 -14.73 -16.49 13.86
C ALA A 109 -14.19 -17.51 14.86
N CYS A 110 -13.28 -17.09 15.76
CA CYS A 110 -12.82 -17.96 16.84
C CYS A 110 -13.95 -18.31 17.82
N ILE A 111 -14.75 -17.33 18.22
CA ILE A 111 -15.91 -17.55 19.09
C ILE A 111 -16.94 -18.49 18.44
N GLU A 112 -17.21 -18.32 17.14
CA GLU A 112 -18.13 -19.22 16.41
C GLU A 112 -17.62 -20.66 16.35
N LYS A 113 -16.32 -20.85 16.10
CA LYS A 113 -15.70 -22.17 16.12
C LYS A 113 -15.81 -22.82 17.51
N LEU A 114 -15.61 -22.05 18.58
CA LEU A 114 -15.78 -22.53 19.95
C LEU A 114 -17.23 -22.88 20.27
N ARG A 115 -18.19 -22.10 19.81
CA ARG A 115 -19.63 -22.42 19.93
C ARG A 115 -19.99 -23.68 19.15
N ALA A 116 -19.51 -23.85 17.93
CA ALA A 116 -19.74 -25.05 17.15
C ALA A 116 -19.12 -26.32 17.75
N ALA A 117 -18.09 -26.16 18.57
CA ALA A 117 -17.46 -27.25 19.34
C ALA A 117 -18.07 -27.43 20.70
N ASP A 118 -19.22 -26.82 21.02
CA ASP A 118 -19.89 -26.89 22.34
C ASP A 118 -18.97 -26.51 23.51
N PHE A 119 -18.00 -25.60 23.27
CA PHE A 119 -17.10 -25.16 24.32
C PHE A 119 -17.84 -24.35 25.37
N PRO A 120 -17.74 -24.69 26.67
CA PRO A 120 -18.54 -24.05 27.70
C PRO A 120 -18.24 -22.56 27.86
N ALA A 121 -19.27 -21.72 27.89
CA ALA A 121 -19.11 -20.26 27.99
C ALA A 121 -18.38 -19.82 29.28
N ASN A 122 -18.60 -20.52 30.38
CA ASN A 122 -17.92 -20.25 31.64
C ASN A 122 -16.41 -20.58 31.57
N ALA A 123 -16.04 -21.65 30.88
CA ALA A 123 -14.63 -21.97 30.63
C ALA A 123 -13.98 -20.95 29.75
N LEU A 124 -14.64 -20.49 28.67
CA LEU A 124 -14.17 -19.41 27.82
C LEU A 124 -13.97 -18.12 28.63
N GLN A 125 -14.94 -17.73 29.45
CA GLN A 125 -14.83 -16.55 30.31
C GLN A 125 -13.65 -16.66 31.27
N THR A 126 -13.41 -17.84 31.82
CA THR A 126 -12.29 -18.09 32.71
C THR A 126 -10.96 -17.94 32.02
N GLU A 127 -10.81 -18.41 30.78
CA GLU A 127 -9.59 -18.25 30.00
C GLU A 127 -9.38 -16.79 29.54
N LEU A 128 -10.44 -16.10 29.10
CA LEU A 128 -10.37 -14.69 28.76
C LEU A 128 -9.95 -13.82 29.96
N ASN A 129 -10.43 -14.13 31.17
CA ASN A 129 -10.05 -13.40 32.38
C ASN A 129 -8.55 -13.55 32.75
N LYS A 130 -7.90 -14.62 32.28
CA LYS A 130 -6.45 -14.82 32.43
C LYS A 130 -5.63 -14.12 31.35
N THR A 131 -6.28 -13.69 30.28
CA THR A 131 -5.61 -13.09 29.12
C THR A 131 -5.28 -11.63 29.40
N THR A 132 -4.04 -11.23 29.18
CA THR A 132 -3.62 -9.84 29.24
C THR A 132 -3.33 -9.35 27.82
N ILE A 133 -3.98 -8.26 27.43
CA ILE A 133 -3.68 -7.57 26.17
C ILE A 133 -2.72 -6.44 26.49
N ALA A 134 -1.47 -6.58 26.03
CA ALA A 134 -0.47 -5.54 26.15
C ALA A 134 -0.25 -4.86 24.78
N ALA A 135 -0.48 -3.54 24.71
CA ALA A 135 -0.07 -2.76 23.56
C ALA A 135 1.45 -2.58 23.61
N VAL A 136 2.16 -3.24 22.70
CA VAL A 136 3.61 -3.06 22.57
C VAL A 136 3.87 -1.97 21.57
N LEU A 137 4.33 -0.81 22.05
CA LEU A 137 4.85 0.26 21.21
C LEU A 137 6.31 -0.03 20.93
N THR A 138 6.61 -0.58 19.77
CA THR A 138 8.00 -0.70 19.33
C THR A 138 8.42 0.60 18.68
N ALA A 139 9.55 1.17 19.10
CA ALA A 139 10.23 2.18 18.32
C ALA A 139 10.78 1.49 17.06
N HIS A 140 9.96 1.38 16.03
CA HIS A 140 10.44 0.96 14.72
C HIS A 140 11.41 2.06 14.25
N PRO A 141 12.68 1.73 13.93
CA PRO A 141 13.65 2.74 13.47
C PRO A 141 13.30 3.28 12.07
N THR A 142 12.18 2.89 11.52
CA THR A 142 11.74 3.24 10.20
C THR A 142 11.06 4.60 10.21
N GLU A 143 11.73 5.50 9.57
CA GLU A 143 11.19 6.74 9.00
C GLU A 143 10.57 7.71 9.99
N VAL A 144 11.43 8.53 10.55
CA VAL A 144 11.01 9.87 10.99
C VAL A 144 10.62 10.65 9.72
N GLN A 145 9.40 10.46 9.27
CA GLN A 145 8.86 11.26 8.16
C GLN A 145 8.51 12.66 8.67
N ARG A 146 8.86 13.66 7.87
CA ARG A 146 8.46 15.03 8.16
C ARG A 146 6.93 15.11 8.19
N GLN A 147 6.39 15.87 9.14
CA GLN A 147 4.94 16.08 9.29
C GLN A 147 4.28 16.53 7.98
N ALA A 148 4.98 17.34 7.17
CA ALA A 148 4.51 17.76 5.86
C ALA A 148 4.32 16.55 4.90
N THR A 149 5.27 15.60 4.86
CA THR A 149 5.18 14.38 4.04
C THR A 149 3.97 13.54 4.43
N LEU A 150 3.77 13.34 5.74
CA LEU A 150 2.58 12.64 6.25
C LEU A 150 1.28 13.35 5.87
N GLY A 151 1.27 14.69 5.86
CA GLY A 151 0.15 15.49 5.40
C GLY A 151 -0.17 15.26 3.92
N PHE A 152 0.84 15.19 3.06
CA PHE A 152 0.67 14.87 1.64
C PHE A 152 0.15 13.44 1.43
N HIS A 153 0.70 12.45 2.13
CA HIS A 153 0.22 11.07 2.05
C HIS A 153 -1.26 10.95 2.43
N ARG A 154 -1.69 11.61 3.51
CA ARG A 154 -3.10 11.64 3.93
C ARG A 154 -4.00 12.25 2.85
N ARG A 155 -3.54 13.34 2.20
CA ARG A 155 -4.29 14.02 1.14
C ARG A 155 -4.41 13.14 -0.10
N ILE A 156 -3.34 12.48 -0.54
CA ILE A 156 -3.36 11.55 -1.68
C ILE A 156 -4.32 10.39 -1.38
N ARG A 157 -4.23 9.78 -0.19
CA ARG A 157 -5.15 8.72 0.25
C ARG A 157 -6.62 9.16 0.18
N SER A 158 -6.94 10.34 0.71
CA SER A 158 -8.30 10.88 0.68
C SER A 158 -8.81 11.13 -0.75
N LEU A 159 -7.94 11.56 -1.66
CA LEU A 159 -8.28 11.75 -3.08
C LEU A 159 -8.56 10.43 -3.79
N LEU A 160 -7.75 9.39 -3.55
CA LEU A 160 -8.00 8.05 -4.08
C LEU A 160 -9.31 7.44 -3.58
N GLN A 161 -9.61 7.59 -2.30
CA GLN A 161 -10.87 7.10 -1.72
C GLN A 161 -12.09 7.78 -2.35
N ARG A 162 -12.00 9.10 -2.61
CA ARG A 162 -13.07 9.84 -3.30
C ARG A 162 -13.20 9.44 -4.77
N ARG A 163 -12.07 9.20 -5.45
CA ARG A 163 -12.06 8.71 -6.84
C ARG A 163 -12.79 7.38 -6.93
N ALA A 164 -12.52 6.43 -6.04
CA ALA A 164 -13.20 5.15 -5.99
C ALA A 164 -14.71 5.31 -5.80
N ALA A 165 -15.14 6.15 -4.85
CA ALA A 165 -16.58 6.40 -4.61
C ALA A 165 -17.31 7.04 -5.80
N CYS A 166 -16.61 7.72 -6.71
CA CYS A 166 -17.21 8.27 -7.94
C CYS A 166 -17.31 7.23 -9.07
N HIS A 167 -16.54 6.15 -9.04
CA HIS A 167 -16.61 5.09 -10.04
C HIS A 167 -17.69 4.04 -9.72
N ASP A 168 -18.13 3.95 -8.47
CA ASP A 168 -19.18 3.03 -8.00
C ASP A 168 -20.60 3.57 -8.18
N GLN A 169 -20.77 4.78 -8.77
CA GLN A 169 -22.06 5.39 -9.14
C GLN A 169 -22.30 5.30 -10.65
#